data_84e29d8b0547cdf2f17d304226e5d7d6
#
_entry.id   84e29d8b0547cdf2f17d304226e5d7d6
#
_cell.length_a   1.000
_cell.length_b   1.000
_cell.length_c   1.000
_cell.angle_alpha   90.00
_cell.angle_beta   90.00
_cell.angle_gamma   90.00
#
_symmetry.space_group_name_H-M   'P 1'
#
loop_
_entity.id
_entity.type
_entity.pdbx_description
1 polymer ?
#
loop_
_entity_poly.entity_id
_entity_poly.type
_entity_poly.pdbx_seq_one_letter_code
_entity_poly.pdbx_strand_id
1 'polypeptide(L)' 'VTDRSLPTRTLSDRPNLDQLKRQAKELLDSFRAGTPDATREVRAHYRNADPATFALHDAQLVLARAYGFGSWP' A
#
# COMPACT_ATOMS: atom_id res chain seq x y z
N VAL A 1 -14.62 -17.97 6.55
CA VAL A 1 -14.59 -16.57 6.95
C VAL A 1 -13.90 -15.75 5.89
N THR A 2 -14.58 -14.78 5.44
CA THR A 2 -14.00 -13.85 4.51
C THR A 2 -13.60 -12.60 5.28
N ASP A 3 -12.31 -12.40 5.39
CA ASP A 3 -11.80 -11.22 6.02
C ASP A 3 -11.07 -10.38 4.97
N ARG A 4 -11.68 -9.27 4.61
CA ARG A 4 -11.12 -8.38 3.61
C ARG A 4 -9.93 -7.59 4.13
N SER A 5 -9.67 -7.70 5.41
CA SER A 5 -8.54 -7.03 6.06
C SER A 5 -7.30 -7.89 6.12
N LEU A 6 -7.29 -9.04 5.46
CA LEU A 6 -6.11 -9.91 5.47
C LEU A 6 -4.91 -9.16 4.89
N PRO A 7 -3.78 -9.16 5.59
CA PRO A 7 -2.58 -8.51 5.10
C PRO A 7 -2.10 -9.15 3.80
N THR A 8 -1.67 -8.32 2.86
CA THR A 8 -1.06 -8.80 1.61
C THR A 8 0.46 -8.73 1.66
N ARG A 9 1.01 -8.16 2.71
CA ARG A 9 2.46 -8.08 2.91
C ARG A 9 2.80 -8.52 4.32
N THR A 10 4.01 -9.03 4.49
CA THR A 10 4.51 -9.49 5.79
C THR A 10 5.68 -8.62 6.21
N LEU A 11 5.62 -8.11 7.45
CA LEU A 11 6.75 -7.37 8.02
C LEU A 11 7.82 -8.33 8.51
N SER A 12 9.08 -7.88 8.42
CA SER A 12 10.18 -8.55 9.10
C SER A 12 10.09 -8.30 10.61
N ASP A 13 10.87 -9.05 11.38
CA ASP A 13 10.93 -8.89 12.83
C ASP A 13 11.39 -7.49 13.24
N ARG A 14 12.16 -6.83 12.38
CA ARG A 14 12.67 -5.48 12.61
C ARG A 14 12.29 -4.60 11.43
N PRO A 15 11.06 -4.08 11.42
CA PRO A 15 10.65 -3.21 10.33
C PRO A 15 11.49 -1.95 10.29
N ASN A 16 11.93 -1.59 9.08
CA ASN A 16 12.72 -0.39 8.84
C ASN A 16 11.83 0.66 8.22
N LEU A 17 11.66 1.79 8.92
CA LEU A 17 10.77 2.85 8.44
C LEU A 17 11.25 3.44 7.11
N ASP A 18 12.55 3.56 6.91
CA ASP A 18 13.08 4.06 5.63
C ASP A 18 12.73 3.13 4.48
N GLN A 19 12.77 1.83 4.72
CA GLN A 19 12.36 0.84 3.74
C GLN A 19 10.87 0.95 3.44
N LEU A 20 10.06 1.14 4.46
CA LEU A 20 8.61 1.32 4.28
C LEU A 20 8.30 2.58 3.48
N LYS A 21 9.02 3.66 3.74
CA LYS A 21 8.87 4.91 2.98
C LYS A 21 9.23 4.69 1.51
N ARG A 22 10.30 3.94 1.25
CA ARG A 22 10.71 3.62 -0.10
C ARG A 22 9.66 2.78 -0.82
N GLN A 23 9.11 1.80 -0.12
CA GLN A 23 8.04 0.98 -0.68
C GLN A 23 6.81 1.81 -1.02
N ALA A 24 6.47 2.78 -0.18
CA ALA A 24 5.33 3.66 -0.45
C ALA A 24 5.56 4.47 -1.73
N LYS A 25 6.78 5.00 -1.91
CA LYS A 25 7.11 5.74 -3.11
C LYS A 25 7.07 4.85 -4.35
N GLU A 26 7.61 3.65 -4.25
CA GLU A 26 7.57 2.69 -5.34
C GLU A 26 6.14 2.32 -5.71
N LEU A 27 5.29 2.11 -4.72
CA LEU A 27 3.89 1.80 -4.95
C LEU A 27 3.19 2.96 -5.65
N LEU A 28 3.45 4.19 -5.20
CA LEU A 28 2.91 5.39 -5.83
C LEU A 28 3.29 5.47 -7.31
N ASP A 29 4.58 5.31 -7.59
CA ASP A 29 5.08 5.40 -8.96
C ASP A 29 4.50 4.29 -9.84
N SER A 30 4.45 3.07 -9.32
CA SER A 30 3.92 1.92 -10.07
C SER A 30 2.43 2.05 -10.33
N PHE A 31 1.68 2.53 -9.35
CA PHE A 31 0.24 2.74 -9.52
C PHE A 31 -0.04 3.82 -10.56
N ARG A 32 0.71 4.91 -10.54
CA ARG A 32 0.58 5.98 -11.53
C ARG A 32 0.96 5.52 -12.93
N ALA A 33 1.92 4.61 -13.02
CA ALA A 33 2.33 4.04 -14.29
C ALA A 33 1.34 3.01 -14.83
N GLY A 34 0.34 2.62 -14.04
CA GLY A 34 -0.66 1.63 -14.46
C GLY A 34 -0.19 0.19 -14.34
N THR A 35 0.82 -0.08 -13.55
CA THR A 35 1.32 -1.44 -13.34
C THR A 35 0.22 -2.32 -12.77
N PRO A 36 -0.10 -3.48 -13.39
CA PRO A 36 -1.24 -4.30 -12.97
C PRO A 36 -1.17 -4.76 -11.51
N ASP A 37 0.01 -5.18 -11.05
CA ASP A 37 0.17 -5.67 -9.68
C ASP A 37 -0.04 -4.55 -8.66
N ALA A 38 0.51 -3.37 -8.93
CA ALA A 38 0.32 -2.20 -8.07
C ALA A 38 -1.14 -1.77 -8.05
N THR A 39 -1.79 -1.75 -9.20
CA THR A 39 -3.20 -1.39 -9.30
C THR A 39 -4.06 -2.34 -8.49
N ARG A 40 -3.77 -3.63 -8.57
CA ARG A 40 -4.50 -4.64 -7.81
C ARG A 40 -4.32 -4.46 -6.31
N GLU A 41 -3.10 -4.23 -5.86
CA GLU A 41 -2.81 -4.03 -4.45
C GLU A 41 -3.46 -2.75 -3.92
N VAL A 42 -3.34 -1.65 -4.64
CA VAL A 42 -3.95 -0.39 -4.23
C VAL A 42 -5.46 -0.54 -4.10
N ARG A 43 -6.11 -1.13 -5.09
CA ARG A 43 -7.56 -1.26 -5.07
C ARG A 43 -8.08 -2.28 -4.07
N ALA A 44 -7.23 -3.21 -3.64
CA ALA A 44 -7.59 -4.12 -2.57
C ALA A 44 -7.76 -3.41 -1.23
N HIS A 45 -7.03 -2.30 -1.02
CA HIS A 45 -7.01 -1.58 0.25
C HIS A 45 -7.57 -0.16 0.15
N TYR A 46 -7.74 0.36 -1.06
CA TYR A 46 -8.25 1.70 -1.30
C TYR A 46 -9.10 1.66 -2.57
N ARG A 47 -10.37 1.37 -2.39
CA ARG A 47 -11.29 1.08 -3.49
C ARG A 47 -11.40 2.16 -4.55
N ASN A 48 -11.46 3.41 -4.13
CA ASN A 48 -11.73 4.53 -5.00
C ASN A 48 -10.45 5.25 -5.42
N ALA A 49 -9.31 4.58 -5.32
CA ALA A 49 -8.05 5.18 -5.70
C ALA A 49 -8.04 5.57 -7.17
N ASP A 50 -7.61 6.79 -7.44
CA ASP A 50 -7.48 7.33 -8.78
C ASP A 50 -6.01 7.67 -9.02
N PRO A 51 -5.36 7.11 -10.05
CA PRO A 51 -3.95 7.41 -10.31
C PRO A 51 -3.67 8.90 -10.48
N ALA A 52 -4.64 9.67 -10.96
CA ALA A 52 -4.46 11.11 -11.18
C ALA A 52 -4.37 11.89 -9.87
N THR A 53 -4.99 11.40 -8.79
CA THR A 53 -5.04 12.09 -7.50
C THR A 53 -4.31 11.34 -6.39
N PHE A 54 -3.79 10.16 -6.68
CA PHE A 54 -3.13 9.32 -5.70
C PHE A 54 -1.81 9.96 -5.27
N ALA A 55 -1.67 10.23 -3.99
CA ALA A 55 -0.51 10.91 -3.43
C ALA A 55 0.29 9.96 -2.52
N LEU A 56 1.45 10.43 -2.06
CA LEU A 56 2.32 9.61 -1.21
C LEU A 56 1.62 9.15 0.07
N HIS A 57 0.84 10.03 0.71
CA HIS A 57 0.12 9.62 1.93
C HIS A 57 -0.94 8.55 1.64
N ASP A 58 -1.49 8.52 0.44
CA ASP A 58 -2.41 7.45 0.03
C ASP A 58 -1.66 6.13 -0.12
N ALA A 59 -0.46 6.16 -0.69
CA ALA A 59 0.38 4.97 -0.81
C ALA A 59 0.78 4.45 0.57
N GLN A 60 1.08 5.36 1.50
CA GLN A 60 1.38 4.99 2.89
C GLN A 60 0.19 4.30 3.55
N LEU A 61 -1.02 4.79 3.32
CA LEU A 61 -2.23 4.17 3.84
C LEU A 61 -2.43 2.78 3.28
N VAL A 62 -2.23 2.61 1.97
CA VAL A 62 -2.33 1.30 1.32
C VAL A 62 -1.33 0.33 1.92
N LEU A 63 -0.08 0.77 2.08
CA LEU A 63 0.95 -0.08 2.70
C LEU A 63 0.59 -0.46 4.13
N ALA A 64 0.13 0.49 4.93
CA ALA A 64 -0.27 0.21 6.31
C ALA A 64 -1.33 -0.87 6.35
N ARG A 65 -2.33 -0.77 5.49
CA ARG A 65 -3.39 -1.78 5.40
C ARG A 65 -2.87 -3.11 4.86
N ALA A 66 -1.95 -3.06 3.90
CA ALA A 66 -1.35 -4.28 3.33
C ALA A 66 -0.56 -5.06 4.36
N TYR A 67 0.09 -4.37 5.29
CA TYR A 67 0.82 -5.01 6.39
C TYR A 67 -0.08 -5.33 7.59
N GLY A 68 -1.33 -4.88 7.57
CA GLY A 68 -2.25 -5.13 8.67
C GLY A 68 -2.20 -4.10 9.78
N PHE A 69 -1.60 -2.94 9.53
CA PHE A 69 -1.59 -1.84 10.49
C PHE A 69 -2.91 -1.07 10.43
N GLY A 70 -3.30 -0.48 11.56
CA GLY A 70 -4.44 0.44 11.57
C GLY A 70 -4.10 1.78 10.94
N SER A 71 -2.85 2.20 11.02
CA SER A 71 -2.38 3.46 10.46
C SER A 71 -0.91 3.36 10.13
N TRP A 72 -0.40 4.36 9.41
CA TRP A 72 1.03 4.44 9.09
C TRP A 72 1.84 4.63 10.37
N PRO A 73 2.92 3.85 10.55
CA PRO A 73 3.77 3.99 11.73
C PRO A 73 4.47 5.33 11.84
#